data_d5eb9635fb9aea39497a349e0c661f52
#
_entry.id   d5eb9635fb9aea39497a349e0c661f52
#
_cell.length_a   1.000
_cell.length_b   1.000
_cell.length_c   1.000
_cell.angle_alpha   90.00
_cell.angle_beta   90.00
_cell.angle_gamma   90.00
#
_symmetry.space_group_name_H-M   'P 1'
#
loop_
_entity.id
_entity.type
_entity.pdbx_description
1 polymer ?
#
loop_
_entity_poly.entity_id
_entity_poly.type
_entity_poly.pdbx_seq_one_letter_code
_entity_poly.pdbx_strand_id
1 'polypeptide(L)'
;MRDTTKHRKDDVVPKGFLYAIFVMVMFSLLVVFSVSLFPGYKFDVPEKIEILEKENLILTKLTDGSVSIANLKNEELLNSNDGKSGFLSVIMTGLEYNRKKVGLELLDSYQIEIKRFASGRISLVDSKASWSLNVTSFGSKNSELFLSIF
;
A
#
# COMPACT_ATOMS: atom_id res chain seq x y z
N MET A 1 -58.76 38.49 16.03
CA MET A 1 -58.37 37.12 16.51
C MET A 1 -57.27 36.59 15.61
N ARG A 2 -56.00 36.72 16.04
CA ARG A 2 -54.86 36.26 15.29
C ARG A 2 -54.34 35.02 16.03
N ASP A 3 -54.49 33.88 15.40
CA ASP A 3 -54.02 32.59 15.89
C ASP A 3 -52.52 32.48 15.57
N THR A 4 -51.69 32.63 16.58
CA THR A 4 -50.23 32.42 16.45
C THR A 4 -49.95 30.95 16.71
N THR A 5 -49.99 30.14 15.65
CA THR A 5 -49.47 28.78 15.68
C THR A 5 -47.97 28.79 15.93
N LYS A 6 -47.61 28.56 17.18
CA LYS A 6 -46.25 28.38 17.65
C LYS A 6 -45.71 27.07 17.06
N HIS A 7 -44.94 27.17 15.94
CA HIS A 7 -44.20 26.07 15.40
C HIS A 7 -43.19 25.59 16.46
N ARG A 8 -43.57 24.54 17.17
CA ARG A 8 -42.65 23.75 17.99
C ARG A 8 -41.69 23.05 16.99
N LYS A 9 -40.45 23.52 16.93
CA LYS A 9 -39.37 22.76 16.29
C LYS A 9 -39.18 21.51 17.16
N ASP A 10 -39.82 20.42 16.77
CA ASP A 10 -39.53 19.12 17.33
C ASP A 10 -38.10 18.79 16.95
N ASP A 11 -37.26 18.66 17.95
CA ASP A 11 -35.87 18.19 17.77
C ASP A 11 -35.93 16.80 17.12
N VAL A 12 -35.58 16.75 15.84
CA VAL A 12 -35.67 15.53 15.00
C VAL A 12 -34.81 14.40 15.54
N VAL A 13 -33.88 14.71 16.44
CA VAL A 13 -32.95 13.70 17.03
C VAL A 13 -33.16 13.66 18.55
N PRO A 14 -33.54 12.50 19.11
CA PRO A 14 -33.67 12.35 20.56
C PRO A 14 -32.35 12.65 21.27
N LYS A 15 -32.37 13.44 22.33
CA LYS A 15 -31.15 13.80 23.08
C LYS A 15 -30.37 12.57 23.58
N GLY A 16 -31.08 11.52 23.95
CA GLY A 16 -30.44 10.24 24.34
C GLY A 16 -29.60 9.62 23.24
N PHE A 17 -30.01 9.75 21.99
CA PHE A 17 -29.24 9.24 20.84
C PHE A 17 -27.95 10.05 20.62
N LEU A 18 -27.98 11.34 20.79
CA LEU A 18 -26.81 12.23 20.74
C LEU A 18 -25.79 11.87 21.84
N TYR A 19 -26.26 11.59 23.06
CA TYR A 19 -25.41 11.13 24.16
C TYR A 19 -24.77 9.77 23.85
N ALA A 20 -25.52 8.84 23.29
CA ALA A 20 -25.01 7.52 22.92
C ALA A 20 -23.87 7.63 21.87
N ILE A 21 -24.07 8.45 20.84
CA ILE A 21 -23.03 8.70 19.82
C ILE A 21 -21.81 9.35 20.47
N PHE A 22 -22.01 10.37 21.33
CA PHE A 22 -20.90 11.04 21.99
C PHE A 22 -20.07 10.08 22.85
N VAL A 23 -20.73 9.23 23.65
CA VAL A 23 -20.05 8.23 24.48
C VAL A 23 -19.27 7.23 23.60
N MET A 24 -19.85 6.78 22.49
CA MET A 24 -19.19 5.85 21.56
C MET A 24 -17.94 6.47 20.93
N VAL A 25 -18.00 7.74 20.50
CA VAL A 25 -16.87 8.47 19.94
C VAL A 25 -15.78 8.68 21.00
N MET A 26 -16.15 9.10 22.21
CA MET A 26 -15.21 9.27 23.31
C MET A 26 -14.53 7.97 23.73
N PHE A 27 -15.28 6.88 23.75
CA PHE A 27 -14.72 5.56 24.03
C PHE A 27 -13.71 5.13 22.95
N SER A 28 -14.06 5.32 21.67
CA SER A 28 -13.15 5.03 20.54
C SER A 28 -11.86 5.86 20.63
N LEU A 29 -11.97 7.15 20.93
CA LEU A 29 -10.79 8.02 21.12
C LEU A 29 -9.94 7.58 22.31
N LEU A 30 -10.57 7.19 23.42
CA LEU A 30 -9.86 6.67 24.60
C LEU A 30 -9.06 5.40 24.27
N VAL A 31 -9.64 4.47 23.52
CA VAL A 31 -8.95 3.24 23.10
C VAL A 31 -7.75 3.57 22.22
N VAL A 32 -7.92 4.43 21.20
CA VAL A 32 -6.83 4.85 20.31
C VAL A 32 -5.72 5.57 21.11
N PHE A 33 -6.12 6.46 22.00
CA PHE A 33 -5.15 7.20 22.83
C PHE A 33 -4.39 6.29 23.80
N SER A 34 -5.07 5.29 24.39
CA SER A 34 -4.44 4.29 25.26
C SER A 34 -3.38 3.48 24.51
N VAL A 35 -3.66 3.05 23.28
CA VAL A 35 -2.69 2.33 22.44
C VAL A 35 -1.49 3.22 22.10
N SER A 36 -1.72 4.53 21.89
CA SER A 36 -0.64 5.50 21.61
C SER A 36 0.26 5.76 22.83
N LEU A 37 -0.30 5.75 24.03
CA LEU A 37 0.43 5.98 25.28
C LEU A 37 1.22 4.74 25.77
N PHE A 38 0.83 3.55 25.33
CA PHE A 38 1.52 2.31 25.65
C PHE A 38 2.25 1.74 24.42
N PRO A 39 3.43 2.29 24.06
CA PRO A 39 4.19 1.85 22.90
C PRO A 39 4.65 0.38 22.95
N GLY A 40 4.42 -0.30 24.08
CA GLY A 40 4.65 -1.74 24.24
C GLY A 40 3.54 -2.64 23.65
N TYR A 41 2.36 -2.08 23.35
CA TYR A 41 1.33 -2.78 22.55
C TYR A 41 1.57 -2.54 21.05
N LYS A 42 2.77 -2.87 20.60
CA LYS A 42 2.90 -3.25 19.21
C LYS A 42 2.09 -4.52 19.05
N PHE A 43 1.10 -4.49 18.18
CA PHE A 43 0.61 -5.71 17.54
C PHE A 43 1.78 -6.21 16.67
N ASP A 44 2.85 -6.64 17.30
CA ASP A 44 3.83 -7.51 16.68
C ASP A 44 3.07 -8.79 16.43
N VAL A 45 2.39 -8.82 15.29
CA VAL A 45 2.18 -10.10 14.64
C VAL A 45 3.62 -10.59 14.43
N PRO A 46 4.08 -11.63 15.15
CA PRO A 46 5.39 -12.20 14.90
C PRO A 46 5.28 -12.93 13.57
N GLU A 47 5.26 -12.15 12.49
CA GLU A 47 5.45 -12.68 11.18
C GLU A 47 6.95 -12.97 11.08
N LYS A 48 7.34 -14.10 11.62
CA LYS A 48 8.54 -14.80 11.16
C LYS A 48 8.27 -15.18 9.73
N ILE A 49 8.29 -14.16 8.85
CA ILE A 49 7.96 -14.31 7.44
C ILE A 49 9.17 -14.98 6.82
N GLU A 50 9.09 -16.30 6.74
CA GLU A 50 10.07 -17.10 6.07
C GLU A 50 10.08 -16.72 4.59
N ILE A 51 11.23 -16.21 4.12
CA ILE A 51 11.45 -15.93 2.70
C ILE A 51 11.77 -17.25 2.03
N LEU A 52 10.93 -17.70 1.13
CA LEU A 52 11.13 -18.92 0.36
C LEU A 52 12.09 -18.69 -0.80
N GLU A 53 11.90 -17.58 -1.52
CA GLU A 53 12.65 -17.28 -2.74
C GLU A 53 12.93 -15.76 -2.80
N LYS A 54 14.05 -15.44 -3.42
CA LYS A 54 14.55 -14.08 -3.54
C LYS A 54 15.36 -13.94 -4.82
N GLU A 55 15.00 -12.95 -5.66
CA GLU A 55 15.68 -12.66 -6.90
C GLU A 55 15.98 -11.17 -7.03
N ASN A 56 17.08 -10.85 -7.71
CA ASN A 56 17.42 -9.48 -8.05
C ASN A 56 16.98 -9.18 -9.47
N LEU A 57 16.27 -8.07 -9.64
CA LEU A 57 15.69 -7.64 -10.90
C LEU A 57 16.17 -6.25 -11.27
N ILE A 58 16.12 -5.95 -12.55
CA ILE A 58 16.36 -4.61 -13.09
C ILE A 58 15.03 -4.09 -13.63
N LEU A 59 14.53 -3.02 -13.02
CA LEU A 59 13.33 -2.30 -13.47
C LEU A 59 13.80 -1.11 -14.31
N THR A 60 13.43 -1.08 -15.59
CA THR A 60 13.91 -0.06 -16.55
C THR A 60 12.74 0.66 -17.19
N LYS A 61 12.86 1.98 -17.28
CA LYS A 61 11.96 2.84 -18.05
C LYS A 61 12.52 2.99 -19.46
N LEU A 62 11.75 2.57 -20.45
CA LEU A 62 12.13 2.62 -21.84
C LEU A 62 11.81 3.98 -22.48
N THR A 63 12.42 4.27 -23.61
CA THR A 63 12.28 5.55 -24.33
C THR A 63 10.86 5.84 -24.81
N ASP A 64 10.06 4.80 -25.03
CA ASP A 64 8.64 4.90 -25.40
C ASP A 64 7.72 5.13 -24.20
N GLY A 65 8.29 5.24 -22.97
CA GLY A 65 7.57 5.41 -21.71
C GLY A 65 7.07 4.12 -21.10
N SER A 66 7.28 2.99 -21.73
CA SER A 66 6.99 1.67 -21.15
C SER A 66 7.99 1.30 -20.07
N VAL A 67 7.65 0.30 -19.27
CA VAL A 67 8.49 -0.19 -18.17
C VAL A 67 8.72 -1.67 -18.36
N SER A 68 9.97 -2.11 -18.28
CA SER A 68 10.35 -3.52 -18.35
C SER A 68 11.00 -3.99 -17.05
N ILE A 69 10.87 -5.27 -16.77
CA ILE A 69 11.61 -5.99 -15.72
C ILE A 69 12.46 -7.02 -16.41
N ALA A 70 13.74 -7.02 -16.09
CA ALA A 70 14.71 -8.00 -16.55
C ALA A 70 15.45 -8.64 -15.36
N ASN A 71 15.99 -9.82 -15.58
CA ASN A 71 16.93 -10.43 -14.63
C ASN A 71 18.32 -9.78 -14.74
N LEU A 72 19.25 -10.17 -13.85
CA LEU A 72 20.63 -9.64 -13.89
C LEU A 72 21.41 -10.01 -15.14
N LYS A 73 20.92 -10.94 -15.97
CA LYS A 73 21.49 -11.29 -17.28
C LYS A 73 20.93 -10.47 -18.42
N ASN A 74 20.08 -9.45 -18.11
CA ASN A 74 19.34 -8.61 -19.06
C ASN A 74 18.34 -9.39 -19.94
N GLU A 75 17.88 -10.55 -19.48
CA GLU A 75 16.75 -11.25 -20.11
C GLU A 75 15.46 -10.57 -19.64
N GLU A 76 14.66 -10.04 -20.57
CA GLU A 76 13.39 -9.40 -20.27
C GLU A 76 12.39 -10.46 -19.80
N LEU A 77 11.81 -10.24 -18.62
CA LEU A 77 10.84 -11.12 -17.98
C LEU A 77 9.42 -10.58 -18.16
N LEU A 78 9.24 -9.27 -18.01
CA LEU A 78 7.96 -8.58 -18.08
C LEU A 78 8.11 -7.22 -18.79
N ASN A 79 7.08 -6.84 -19.58
CA ASN A 79 7.02 -5.53 -20.22
C ASN A 79 5.62 -4.93 -20.09
N SER A 80 5.51 -3.63 -19.79
CA SER A 80 4.21 -2.96 -19.62
C SER A 80 3.40 -2.87 -20.93
N ASN A 81 4.05 -3.05 -22.08
CA ASN A 81 3.38 -3.06 -23.40
C ASN A 81 2.63 -4.36 -23.71
N ASP A 82 2.84 -5.42 -22.92
CA ASP A 82 2.21 -6.73 -23.14
C ASP A 82 0.70 -6.78 -22.80
N GLY A 83 0.08 -5.64 -22.52
CA GLY A 83 -1.34 -5.51 -22.21
C GLY A 83 -1.78 -6.11 -20.86
N LYS A 84 -0.94 -6.95 -20.28
CA LYS A 84 -1.15 -7.59 -18.95
C LYS A 84 -0.34 -6.94 -17.84
N SER A 85 0.67 -6.15 -18.18
CA SER A 85 1.72 -5.65 -17.29
C SER A 85 1.64 -4.13 -17.04
N GLY A 86 0.51 -3.48 -17.31
CA GLY A 86 0.31 -2.03 -17.07
C GLY A 86 0.59 -1.63 -15.61
N PHE A 87 0.52 -2.58 -14.68
CA PHE A 87 0.88 -2.37 -13.28
C PHE A 87 2.36 -2.01 -13.08
N LEU A 88 3.26 -2.39 -14.00
CA LEU A 88 4.69 -2.03 -13.93
C LEU A 88 4.92 -0.52 -13.93
N SER A 89 4.12 0.24 -14.68
CA SER A 89 4.19 1.70 -14.71
C SER A 89 3.81 2.31 -13.35
N VAL A 90 2.86 1.71 -12.65
CA VAL A 90 2.48 2.12 -11.29
C VAL A 90 3.61 1.85 -10.30
N ILE A 91 4.26 0.69 -10.41
CA ILE A 91 5.43 0.32 -9.60
C ILE A 91 6.56 1.32 -9.81
N MET A 92 6.91 1.62 -11.06
CA MET A 92 7.97 2.58 -11.40
C MET A 92 7.66 3.96 -10.82
N THR A 93 6.44 4.46 -11.00
CA THR A 93 6.02 5.76 -10.46
C THR A 93 6.12 5.81 -8.93
N GLY A 94 5.69 4.75 -8.25
CA GLY A 94 5.78 4.65 -6.79
C GLY A 94 7.22 4.62 -6.28
N LEU A 95 8.10 3.91 -6.98
CA LEU A 95 9.53 3.83 -6.69
C LEU A 95 10.21 5.19 -6.88
N GLU A 96 10.01 5.85 -8.04
CA GLU A 96 10.55 7.17 -8.35
C GLU A 96 10.09 8.22 -7.34
N TYR A 97 8.79 8.22 -6.98
CA TYR A 97 8.25 9.12 -5.98
C TYR A 97 8.97 8.95 -4.63
N ASN A 98 9.16 7.71 -4.17
CA ASN A 98 9.83 7.46 -2.89
C ASN A 98 11.31 7.84 -2.94
N ARG A 99 12.02 7.53 -4.04
CA ARG A 99 13.42 7.94 -4.24
C ARG A 99 13.58 9.46 -4.19
N LYS A 100 12.71 10.18 -4.87
CA LYS A 100 12.67 11.65 -4.83
C LYS A 100 12.44 12.17 -3.40
N LYS A 101 11.52 11.54 -2.65
CA LYS A 101 11.20 11.92 -1.26
C LYS A 101 12.41 11.78 -0.33
N VAL A 102 13.25 10.75 -0.53
CA VAL A 102 14.46 10.52 0.29
C VAL A 102 15.71 11.17 -0.31
N GLY A 103 15.57 12.01 -1.35
CA GLY A 103 16.68 12.78 -1.94
C GLY A 103 17.62 11.97 -2.83
N LEU A 104 17.20 10.81 -3.32
CA LEU A 104 17.97 10.01 -4.26
C LEU A 104 17.75 10.48 -5.69
N GLU A 105 18.79 10.35 -6.52
CA GLU A 105 18.73 10.64 -7.95
C GLU A 105 17.77 9.69 -8.67
N LEU A 106 17.06 10.24 -9.66
CA LEU A 106 16.22 9.47 -10.55
C LEU A 106 17.03 8.98 -11.74
N LEU A 107 16.91 7.70 -12.04
CA LEU A 107 17.61 7.00 -13.13
C LEU A 107 16.56 6.34 -14.04
N ASP A 108 16.99 5.96 -15.24
CA ASP A 108 16.14 5.19 -16.15
C ASP A 108 16.03 3.71 -15.72
N SER A 109 16.97 3.24 -14.89
CA SER A 109 17.03 1.84 -14.46
C SER A 109 17.35 1.71 -12.99
N TYR A 110 16.64 0.81 -12.32
CA TYR A 110 16.77 0.55 -10.88
C TYR A 110 16.94 -0.94 -10.61
N GLN A 111 17.93 -1.28 -9.80
CA GLN A 111 18.04 -2.62 -9.25
C GLN A 111 17.11 -2.73 -8.03
N ILE A 112 16.20 -3.70 -8.08
CA ILE A 112 15.24 -4.01 -7.03
C ILE A 112 15.32 -5.51 -6.70
N GLU A 113 14.78 -5.87 -5.56
CA GLU A 113 14.74 -7.24 -5.08
C GLU A 113 13.27 -7.70 -5.03
N ILE A 114 12.97 -8.87 -5.61
CA ILE A 114 11.68 -9.53 -5.41
C ILE A 114 11.83 -10.62 -4.36
N LYS A 115 10.86 -10.71 -3.44
CA LYS A 115 10.81 -11.70 -2.37
C LYS A 115 9.48 -12.42 -2.37
N ARG A 116 9.52 -13.75 -2.33
CA ARG A 116 8.36 -14.60 -2.10
C ARG A 116 8.41 -15.17 -0.70
N PHE A 117 7.33 -15.04 0.01
CA PHE A 117 7.22 -15.47 1.41
C PHE A 117 6.38 -16.74 1.54
N ALA A 118 6.59 -17.50 2.62
CA ALA A 118 5.82 -18.71 2.93
C ALA A 118 4.30 -18.46 3.04
N SER A 119 3.91 -17.23 3.39
CA SER A 119 2.50 -16.79 3.39
C SER A 119 1.89 -16.62 2.00
N GLY A 120 2.65 -16.82 0.91
CA GLY A 120 2.23 -16.52 -0.46
C GLY A 120 2.36 -15.04 -0.85
N ARG A 121 2.80 -14.18 0.07
CA ARG A 121 3.05 -12.76 -0.21
C ARG A 121 4.24 -12.60 -1.14
N ILE A 122 4.13 -11.66 -2.10
CA ILE A 122 5.22 -11.24 -2.97
C ILE A 122 5.47 -9.75 -2.73
N SER A 123 6.73 -9.39 -2.47
CA SER A 123 7.13 -8.01 -2.26
C SER A 123 8.29 -7.61 -3.15
N LEU A 124 8.21 -6.41 -3.71
CA LEU A 124 9.33 -5.74 -4.36
C LEU A 124 9.99 -4.81 -3.34
N VAL A 125 11.30 -4.76 -3.34
CA VAL A 125 12.09 -4.00 -2.36
C VAL A 125 13.19 -3.21 -3.06
N ASP A 126 13.27 -1.91 -2.79
CA ASP A 126 14.45 -1.08 -3.05
C ASP A 126 15.12 -0.73 -1.72
N SER A 127 16.20 -1.43 -1.41
CA SER A 127 16.93 -1.23 -0.15
C SER A 127 17.58 0.14 -0.06
N LYS A 128 17.96 0.76 -1.20
CA LYS A 128 18.59 2.11 -1.23
C LYS A 128 17.59 3.20 -0.82
N ALA A 129 16.34 3.06 -1.22
CA ALA A 129 15.27 4.00 -0.91
C ALA A 129 14.48 3.61 0.34
N SER A 130 14.79 2.48 0.99
CA SER A 130 13.97 1.90 2.07
C SER A 130 12.50 1.75 1.64
N TRP A 131 12.26 1.41 0.36
CA TRP A 131 10.95 1.26 -0.22
C TRP A 131 10.60 -0.22 -0.40
N SER A 132 9.35 -0.54 -0.12
CA SER A 132 8.81 -1.87 -0.38
C SER A 132 7.36 -1.79 -0.84
N LEU A 133 6.99 -2.70 -1.74
CA LEU A 133 5.64 -2.81 -2.28
C LEU A 133 5.18 -4.26 -2.20
N ASN A 134 4.04 -4.50 -1.54
CA ASN A 134 3.40 -5.81 -1.54
C ASN A 134 2.54 -5.97 -2.80
N VAL A 135 3.01 -6.77 -3.76
CA VAL A 135 2.33 -6.98 -5.04
C VAL A 135 1.00 -7.73 -4.85
N THR A 136 0.91 -8.64 -3.89
CA THR A 136 -0.30 -9.43 -3.64
C THR A 136 -1.50 -8.58 -3.20
N SER A 137 -1.26 -7.37 -2.67
CA SER A 137 -2.30 -6.42 -2.31
C SER A 137 -3.02 -5.78 -3.51
N PHE A 138 -2.49 -5.96 -4.73
CA PHE A 138 -3.02 -5.37 -5.97
C PHE A 138 -3.78 -6.36 -6.85
N GLY A 139 -4.18 -7.49 -6.29
CA GLY A 139 -5.03 -8.49 -6.92
C GLY A 139 -4.29 -9.71 -7.47
N SER A 140 -5.04 -10.79 -7.68
CA SER A 140 -4.51 -12.11 -8.07
C SER A 140 -3.78 -12.09 -9.41
N LYS A 141 -4.29 -11.35 -10.40
CA LYS A 141 -3.66 -11.25 -11.73
C LYS A 141 -2.24 -10.68 -11.66
N ASN A 142 -2.03 -9.65 -10.83
CA ASN A 142 -0.71 -9.09 -10.62
C ASN A 142 0.20 -10.07 -9.86
N SER A 143 -0.35 -10.77 -8.87
CA SER A 143 0.40 -11.79 -8.12
C SER A 143 0.87 -12.93 -9.03
N GLU A 144 -0.01 -13.44 -9.90
CA GLU A 144 0.32 -14.49 -10.87
C GLU A 144 1.41 -14.06 -11.85
N LEU A 145 1.35 -12.80 -12.32
CA LEU A 145 2.36 -12.23 -13.19
C LEU A 145 3.74 -12.25 -12.54
N PHE A 146 3.84 -11.86 -11.28
CA PHE A 146 5.11 -11.85 -10.56
C PHE A 146 5.55 -13.22 -10.05
N LEU A 147 4.63 -14.18 -9.89
CA LEU A 147 4.97 -15.57 -9.61
C LEU A 147 5.71 -16.24 -10.77
N SER A 148 5.47 -15.82 -12.01
CA SER A 148 6.16 -16.38 -13.19
C SER A 148 7.63 -16.00 -13.29
N ILE A 149 8.12 -15.12 -12.42
CA ILE A 149 9.53 -14.70 -12.35
C ILE A 149 10.39 -15.75 -11.62
N PHE A 150 9.78 -16.47 -10.68
CA PHE A 150 10.44 -17.53 -9.92
C PHE A 150 10.36 -18.88 -10.64
#